data_89d98be473b7fd351ab51c5718bcdebb
#
_entry.id   89d98be473b7fd351ab51c5718bcdebb
#
_cell.length_a   1.000
_cell.length_b   1.000
_cell.length_c   1.000
_cell.angle_alpha   90.00
_cell.angle_beta   90.00
_cell.angle_gamma   90.00
#
_symmetry.space_group_name_H-M   'P 1'
#
loop_
_entity.id
_entity.type
_entity.pdbx_description
1 polymer ?
#
loop_
_entity_poly.entity_id
_entity_poly.type
_entity_poly.pdbx_seq_one_letter_code
_entity_poly.pdbx_strand_id
1 'polypeptide(L)'
;EENIYFEKLTPSIDINIANYEQALDFALLAEENTDVANIAITGPYGAGKSSVIEAYEKKSSLNFLHISLSHYNGTDDIETKKLEEKIVNQLLHQIDYKQIPQTIFRVKDNTSKSSAIAYALGFISLLLLIYGWIHLNKVRTFILSTTHKENLKVFFHSTWLNFIWVVVLAGIGTFLLYKLIKLQIDKKLVKSLKIGGNQVDVSSSSEESYFDRFMNDVIYLFVNSKADVIVFEDLDRFNDATIYEKLQEVNVLVNKRKEIFQNRDSMKLSFLYLIRDDMFKSKDRTKFFDFIIPIIPVMIVLIPMKNS
;
A
#
# COMPACT_ATOMS: atom_id res chain seq x y z
N GLU A 1 -11.52 46.52 -20.47
CA GLU A 1 -10.68 45.28 -20.56
C GLU A 1 -11.52 44.16 -20.05
N GLU A 2 -11.92 43.21 -20.93
CA GLU A 2 -12.56 41.97 -20.53
C GLU A 2 -11.50 41.11 -19.86
N ASN A 3 -11.68 40.85 -18.58
CA ASN A 3 -10.84 39.85 -17.85
C ASN A 3 -11.17 38.48 -18.37
N ILE A 4 -10.24 37.83 -19.07
CA ILE A 4 -10.34 36.47 -19.51
C ILE A 4 -10.07 35.56 -18.28
N TYR A 5 -11.08 34.84 -17.82
CA TYR A 5 -10.93 33.84 -16.75
C TYR A 5 -10.62 32.49 -17.36
N PHE A 6 -9.54 31.88 -16.88
CA PHE A 6 -9.18 30.51 -17.23
C PHE A 6 -9.59 29.56 -16.09
N GLU A 7 -10.36 28.55 -16.41
CA GLU A 7 -10.71 27.50 -15.48
C GLU A 7 -9.87 26.26 -15.75
N LYS A 8 -9.47 25.58 -14.66
CA LYS A 8 -8.75 24.31 -14.76
C LYS A 8 -9.74 23.20 -15.09
N LEU A 9 -9.36 22.28 -15.97
CA LEU A 9 -10.12 21.06 -16.26
C LEU A 9 -9.91 19.95 -15.19
N THR A 10 -9.40 20.32 -14.02
CA THR A 10 -9.29 19.42 -12.85
C THR A 10 -10.61 19.42 -12.08
N PRO A 11 -10.89 18.35 -11.31
CA PRO A 11 -12.08 18.29 -10.47
C PRO A 11 -12.20 19.55 -9.59
N SER A 12 -13.40 20.13 -9.53
CA SER A 12 -13.68 21.28 -8.67
C SER A 12 -14.15 20.77 -7.30
N ILE A 13 -13.60 21.34 -6.25
CA ILE A 13 -13.90 20.95 -4.87
C ILE A 13 -15.02 21.81 -4.29
N ASP A 14 -15.19 23.03 -4.81
CA ASP A 14 -16.18 24.00 -4.34
C ASP A 14 -17.53 23.80 -5.04
N ILE A 15 -18.09 22.59 -4.92
CA ILE A 15 -19.40 22.24 -5.46
C ILE A 15 -20.36 21.88 -4.33
N ASN A 16 -21.65 22.19 -4.55
CA ASN A 16 -22.69 21.76 -3.62
C ASN A 16 -23.02 20.28 -3.84
N ILE A 17 -22.62 19.43 -2.88
CA ILE A 17 -22.81 17.99 -2.93
C ILE A 17 -23.88 17.50 -1.93
N ALA A 18 -24.68 18.38 -1.34
CA ALA A 18 -25.56 18.03 -0.22
C ALA A 18 -26.42 16.76 -0.44
N ASN A 19 -26.98 16.56 -1.63
CA ASN A 19 -27.76 15.36 -1.93
C ASN A 19 -26.88 14.11 -2.10
N TYR A 20 -25.68 14.27 -2.66
CA TYR A 20 -24.72 13.18 -2.85
C TYR A 20 -24.04 12.82 -1.53
N GLU A 21 -23.79 13.79 -0.66
CA GLU A 21 -23.24 13.62 0.68
C GLU A 21 -24.13 12.69 1.51
N GLN A 22 -25.45 12.93 1.53
CA GLN A 22 -26.39 12.06 2.22
C GLN A 22 -26.39 10.62 1.68
N ALA A 23 -26.30 10.45 0.36
CA ALA A 23 -26.27 9.14 -0.27
C ALA A 23 -24.96 8.39 0.02
N LEU A 24 -23.83 9.12 0.06
CA LEU A 24 -22.51 8.57 0.40
C LEU A 24 -22.42 8.23 1.90
N ASP A 25 -22.93 9.08 2.79
CA ASP A 25 -23.01 8.79 4.21
C ASP A 25 -23.84 7.54 4.49
N PHE A 26 -25.00 7.41 3.83
CA PHE A 26 -25.82 6.21 3.91
C PHE A 26 -25.07 4.95 3.47
N ALA A 27 -24.32 5.02 2.36
CA ALA A 27 -23.61 3.87 1.82
C ALA A 27 -22.32 3.51 2.58
N LEU A 28 -21.60 4.52 3.11
CA LEU A 28 -20.27 4.34 3.67
C LEU A 28 -20.24 4.31 5.21
N LEU A 29 -21.16 5.07 5.88
CA LEU A 29 -21.09 5.29 7.33
C LEU A 29 -22.21 4.62 8.11
N ALA A 30 -23.35 4.26 7.47
CA ALA A 30 -24.49 3.72 8.20
C ALA A 30 -24.17 2.32 8.75
N GLU A 31 -24.22 2.17 10.06
CA GLU A 31 -23.97 0.90 10.78
C GLU A 31 -24.94 -0.22 10.37
N GLU A 32 -26.14 0.15 9.92
CA GLU A 32 -27.18 -0.79 9.47
C GLU A 32 -26.86 -1.39 8.08
N ASN A 33 -25.98 -0.76 7.29
CA ASN A 33 -25.68 -1.12 5.91
C ASN A 33 -24.35 -1.90 5.78
N THR A 34 -24.15 -2.89 6.61
CA THR A 34 -22.94 -3.72 6.59
C THR A 34 -22.74 -4.46 5.25
N ASP A 35 -23.82 -4.64 4.49
CA ASP A 35 -23.82 -5.39 3.23
C ASP A 35 -23.41 -4.53 2.00
N VAL A 36 -23.44 -3.19 2.12
CA VAL A 36 -23.10 -2.28 1.01
C VAL A 36 -21.60 -2.09 0.95
N ALA A 37 -20.90 -2.85 0.14
CA ALA A 37 -19.44 -2.80 0.01
C ALA A 37 -18.95 -2.37 -1.37
N ASN A 38 -19.76 -2.53 -2.42
CA ASN A 38 -19.45 -2.16 -3.79
C ASN A 38 -20.43 -1.07 -4.27
N ILE A 39 -19.96 0.15 -4.38
CA ILE A 39 -20.76 1.34 -4.64
C ILE A 39 -20.40 1.90 -6.02
N ALA A 40 -21.36 2.17 -6.87
CA ALA A 40 -21.15 2.83 -8.16
C ALA A 40 -21.64 4.27 -8.14
N ILE A 41 -20.81 5.19 -8.64
CA ILE A 41 -21.23 6.53 -9.02
C ILE A 41 -21.30 6.56 -10.54
N THR A 42 -22.53 6.74 -11.07
CA THR A 42 -22.78 6.68 -12.50
C THR A 42 -23.08 8.04 -13.07
N GLY A 43 -22.72 8.26 -14.33
CA GLY A 43 -23.00 9.49 -15.05
C GLY A 43 -22.16 9.63 -16.31
N PRO A 44 -22.55 10.49 -17.26
CA PRO A 44 -21.79 10.68 -18.49
C PRO A 44 -20.38 11.21 -18.22
N TYR A 45 -19.55 11.19 -19.25
CA TYR A 45 -18.22 11.79 -19.17
C TYR A 45 -18.35 13.30 -18.90
N GLY A 46 -17.55 13.81 -17.96
CA GLY A 46 -17.61 15.23 -17.58
C GLY A 46 -18.77 15.63 -16.66
N ALA A 47 -19.59 14.67 -16.18
CA ALA A 47 -20.69 14.95 -15.25
C ALA A 47 -20.27 15.38 -13.84
N GLY A 48 -18.98 15.43 -13.55
CA GLY A 48 -18.46 15.85 -12.23
C GLY A 48 -18.33 14.70 -11.21
N LYS A 49 -18.30 13.43 -11.63
CA LYS A 49 -18.15 12.28 -10.73
C LYS A 49 -16.94 12.42 -9.78
N SER A 50 -15.76 12.68 -10.33
CA SER A 50 -14.54 12.88 -9.53
C SER A 50 -14.64 14.10 -8.62
N SER A 51 -15.27 15.19 -9.09
CA SER A 51 -15.48 16.40 -8.27
C SER A 51 -16.37 16.13 -7.04
N VAL A 52 -17.42 15.31 -7.19
CA VAL A 52 -18.30 14.92 -6.07
C VAL A 52 -17.49 14.13 -5.03
N ILE A 53 -16.65 13.18 -5.47
CA ILE A 53 -15.85 12.37 -4.55
C ILE A 53 -14.77 13.19 -3.87
N GLU A 54 -14.01 14.03 -4.58
CA GLU A 54 -13.01 14.89 -3.98
C GLU A 54 -13.60 15.90 -2.98
N ALA A 55 -14.79 16.43 -3.28
CA ALA A 55 -15.51 17.30 -2.36
C ALA A 55 -16.01 16.57 -1.12
N TYR A 56 -16.46 15.30 -1.25
CA TYR A 56 -16.87 14.47 -0.14
C TYR A 56 -15.68 14.05 0.72
N GLU A 57 -14.57 13.61 0.11
CA GLU A 57 -13.35 13.21 0.80
C GLU A 57 -12.82 14.31 1.73
N LYS A 58 -12.87 15.58 1.30
CA LYS A 58 -12.46 16.71 2.14
C LYS A 58 -13.29 16.91 3.39
N LYS A 59 -14.55 16.49 3.39
CA LYS A 59 -15.46 16.62 4.52
C LYS A 59 -15.48 15.39 5.40
N SER A 60 -15.20 14.23 4.82
CA SER A 60 -15.26 12.93 5.48
C SER A 60 -14.03 12.70 6.35
N SER A 61 -14.20 11.91 7.41
CA SER A 61 -13.10 11.39 8.23
C SER A 61 -12.51 10.08 7.72
N LEU A 62 -13.04 9.54 6.61
CA LEU A 62 -12.61 8.28 6.01
C LEU A 62 -11.28 8.45 5.25
N ASN A 63 -10.50 7.39 5.22
CA ASN A 63 -9.26 7.33 4.43
C ASN A 63 -9.55 6.81 3.02
N PHE A 64 -9.37 7.67 2.03
CA PHE A 64 -9.56 7.32 0.61
C PHE A 64 -8.24 6.92 -0.04
N LEU A 65 -8.31 5.96 -0.96
CA LEU A 65 -7.21 5.58 -1.83
C LEU A 65 -7.72 5.51 -3.26
N HIS A 66 -7.08 6.25 -4.17
CA HIS A 66 -7.51 6.37 -5.56
C HIS A 66 -6.67 5.47 -6.47
N ILE A 67 -7.33 4.67 -7.30
CA ILE A 67 -6.75 3.86 -8.36
C ILE A 67 -7.30 4.36 -9.69
N SER A 68 -6.49 5.06 -10.47
CA SER A 68 -6.88 5.62 -11.76
C SER A 68 -6.16 4.92 -12.91
N LEU A 69 -6.91 4.48 -13.92
CA LEU A 69 -6.40 3.86 -15.12
C LEU A 69 -6.35 4.82 -16.32
N SER A 70 -6.44 6.14 -16.08
CA SER A 70 -6.50 7.19 -17.09
C SER A 70 -5.33 7.21 -18.08
N HIS A 71 -4.15 6.77 -17.67
CA HIS A 71 -2.93 6.79 -18.49
C HIS A 71 -2.85 5.65 -19.51
N TYR A 72 -3.86 4.79 -19.57
CA TYR A 72 -3.88 3.66 -20.48
C TYR A 72 -4.88 3.90 -21.60
N ASN A 73 -4.40 3.77 -22.85
CA ASN A 73 -5.27 3.91 -24.01
C ASN A 73 -6.17 2.68 -24.11
N GLY A 74 -7.49 2.88 -23.98
CA GLY A 74 -8.51 1.83 -24.07
C GLY A 74 -8.76 1.26 -25.48
N THR A 75 -7.87 1.54 -26.44
CA THR A 75 -8.00 1.08 -27.84
C THR A 75 -7.41 -0.32 -28.08
N ASP A 76 -6.60 -0.82 -27.15
CA ASP A 76 -6.08 -2.18 -27.24
C ASP A 76 -7.01 -3.09 -26.43
N ASP A 77 -7.28 -4.29 -26.96
CA ASP A 77 -7.87 -5.41 -26.20
C ASP A 77 -6.92 -5.77 -25.04
N ILE A 78 -6.99 -4.96 -23.98
CA ILE A 78 -6.18 -5.20 -22.80
C ILE A 78 -6.83 -6.37 -22.07
N GLU A 79 -6.15 -7.51 -22.02
CA GLU A 79 -6.58 -8.66 -21.25
C GLU A 79 -6.84 -8.23 -19.78
N THR A 80 -7.92 -8.72 -19.19
CA THR A 80 -8.30 -8.49 -17.76
C THR A 80 -7.10 -8.64 -16.83
N LYS A 81 -6.24 -9.63 -17.09
CA LYS A 81 -5.01 -9.89 -16.36
C LYS A 81 -4.06 -8.69 -16.27
N LYS A 82 -3.95 -7.89 -17.32
CA LYS A 82 -3.12 -6.68 -17.33
C LYS A 82 -3.76 -5.55 -16.51
N LEU A 83 -5.11 -5.48 -16.48
CA LEU A 83 -5.82 -4.52 -15.63
C LEU A 83 -5.62 -4.85 -14.15
N GLU A 84 -5.76 -6.11 -13.79
CA GLU A 84 -5.52 -6.60 -12.43
C GLU A 84 -4.09 -6.29 -11.96
N GLU A 85 -3.08 -6.56 -12.81
CA GLU A 85 -1.68 -6.22 -12.52
C GLU A 85 -1.47 -4.72 -12.28
N LYS A 86 -2.12 -3.88 -13.10
CA LYS A 86 -2.02 -2.42 -12.96
C LYS A 86 -2.67 -1.91 -11.68
N ILE A 87 -3.81 -2.46 -11.29
CA ILE A 87 -4.47 -2.16 -10.02
C ILE A 87 -3.54 -2.48 -8.86
N VAL A 88 -2.95 -3.68 -8.84
CA VAL A 88 -1.99 -4.09 -7.80
C VAL A 88 -0.78 -3.18 -7.77
N ASN A 89 -0.23 -2.82 -8.93
CA ASN A 89 0.93 -1.93 -9.01
C ASN A 89 0.61 -0.53 -8.45
N GLN A 90 -0.54 0.06 -8.75
CA GLN A 90 -0.94 1.35 -8.18
C GLN A 90 -1.14 1.26 -6.67
N LEU A 91 -1.78 0.19 -6.19
CA LEU A 91 -1.96 -0.06 -4.77
C LEU A 91 -0.62 -0.16 -4.04
N LEU A 92 0.36 -0.90 -4.61
CA LEU A 92 1.70 -1.03 -4.06
C LEU A 92 2.46 0.29 -3.93
N HIS A 93 2.26 1.21 -4.88
CA HIS A 93 2.93 2.51 -4.85
C HIS A 93 2.32 3.49 -3.85
N GLN A 94 1.09 3.25 -3.39
CA GLN A 94 0.39 4.12 -2.45
C GLN A 94 0.50 3.63 -0.99
N ILE A 95 0.88 2.38 -0.77
CA ILE A 95 1.05 1.81 0.57
C ILE A 95 2.51 1.97 1.02
N ASP A 96 2.72 2.47 2.25
CA ASP A 96 4.06 2.47 2.85
C ASP A 96 4.54 1.01 3.00
N TYR A 97 5.69 0.70 2.40
CA TYR A 97 6.31 -0.63 2.43
C TYR A 97 6.49 -1.18 3.85
N LYS A 98 6.60 -0.31 4.86
CA LYS A 98 6.67 -0.70 6.27
C LYS A 98 5.39 -1.37 6.78
N GLN A 99 4.28 -1.10 6.12
CA GLN A 99 2.97 -1.68 6.47
C GLN A 99 2.76 -3.04 5.81
N ILE A 100 3.53 -3.34 4.75
CA ILE A 100 3.40 -4.57 3.96
C ILE A 100 4.70 -5.42 3.91
N PRO A 101 5.37 -5.72 5.05
CA PRO A 101 6.66 -6.41 5.05
C PRO A 101 6.59 -7.83 4.49
N GLN A 102 5.41 -8.47 4.47
CA GLN A 102 5.22 -9.85 4.03
C GLN A 102 4.83 -10.00 2.57
N THR A 103 4.66 -8.89 1.83
CA THR A 103 4.27 -8.96 0.41
C THR A 103 5.35 -9.66 -0.43
N ILE A 104 4.91 -10.45 -1.43
CA ILE A 104 5.81 -11.04 -2.44
C ILE A 104 6.25 -10.01 -3.47
N PHE A 105 5.49 -8.91 -3.62
CA PHE A 105 5.80 -7.86 -4.59
C PHE A 105 6.99 -7.04 -4.12
N ARG A 106 7.94 -6.79 -5.03
CA ARG A 106 9.15 -6.02 -4.71
C ARG A 106 8.88 -4.53 -4.88
N VAL A 107 8.84 -3.82 -3.77
CA VAL A 107 8.97 -2.35 -3.78
C VAL A 107 10.47 -2.02 -3.72
N LYS A 108 10.97 -1.23 -4.68
CA LYS A 108 12.37 -0.78 -4.66
C LYS A 108 12.54 0.33 -3.62
N ASP A 109 13.12 -0.02 -2.48
CA ASP A 109 13.51 0.97 -1.49
C ASP A 109 14.86 1.61 -1.83
N ASN A 110 14.92 2.91 -1.72
CA ASN A 110 16.18 3.61 -1.60
C ASN A 110 16.76 3.37 -0.19
N THR A 111 17.44 2.24 -0.01
CA THR A 111 18.21 2.03 1.22
C THR A 111 19.25 3.13 1.31
N SER A 112 19.16 3.96 2.34
CA SER A 112 20.13 5.02 2.60
C SER A 112 21.55 4.41 2.68
N LYS A 113 22.49 4.97 1.92
CA LYS A 113 23.91 4.56 1.94
C LYS A 113 24.48 4.59 3.37
N SER A 114 23.98 5.51 4.21
CA SER A 114 24.40 5.64 5.61
C SER A 114 24.03 4.42 6.45
N SER A 115 22.89 3.79 6.22
CA SER A 115 22.50 2.58 6.95
C SER A 115 23.36 1.37 6.57
N ALA A 116 23.72 1.23 5.30
CA ALA A 116 24.62 0.17 4.85
C ALA A 116 26.02 0.29 5.46
N ILE A 117 26.56 1.52 5.53
CA ILE A 117 27.85 1.81 6.17
C ILE A 117 27.78 1.50 7.67
N ALA A 118 26.69 1.89 8.36
CA ALA A 118 26.51 1.61 9.78
C ALA A 118 26.52 0.10 10.09
N TYR A 119 25.89 -0.71 9.24
CA TYR A 119 25.90 -2.18 9.39
C TYR A 119 27.29 -2.77 9.14
N ALA A 120 28.01 -2.28 8.13
CA ALA A 120 29.38 -2.72 7.84
C ALA A 120 30.31 -2.40 9.02
N LEU A 121 30.23 -1.19 9.57
CA LEU A 121 30.99 -0.78 10.75
C LEU A 121 30.63 -1.61 12.00
N GLY A 122 29.33 -1.90 12.20
CA GLY A 122 28.88 -2.78 13.27
C GLY A 122 29.45 -4.20 13.16
N PHE A 123 29.51 -4.75 11.96
CA PHE A 123 30.09 -6.07 11.72
C PHE A 123 31.61 -6.08 11.95
N ILE A 124 32.31 -5.08 11.47
CA ILE A 124 33.77 -4.91 11.70
C ILE A 124 34.04 -4.77 13.20
N SER A 125 33.25 -3.99 13.94
CA SER A 125 33.43 -3.84 15.39
C SER A 125 33.24 -5.15 16.14
N LEU A 126 32.26 -5.98 15.71
CA LEU A 126 32.06 -7.31 16.28
C LEU A 126 33.26 -8.22 16.05
N LEU A 127 33.83 -8.24 14.84
CA LEU A 127 35.04 -9.03 14.54
C LEU A 127 36.23 -8.57 15.37
N LEU A 128 36.40 -7.28 15.56
CA LEU A 128 37.47 -6.72 16.40
C LEU A 128 37.29 -7.10 17.87
N LEU A 129 36.06 -7.13 18.37
CA LEU A 129 35.78 -7.55 19.73
C LEU A 129 36.01 -9.05 19.93
N ILE A 130 35.64 -9.89 18.95
CA ILE A 130 35.97 -11.34 18.99
C ILE A 130 37.46 -11.57 18.96
N TYR A 131 38.20 -10.87 18.11
CA TYR A 131 39.65 -10.93 18.06
C TYR A 131 40.28 -10.50 19.39
N GLY A 132 39.82 -9.39 19.97
CA GLY A 132 40.25 -8.94 21.29
C GLY A 132 39.99 -9.95 22.40
N TRP A 133 38.85 -10.65 22.35
CA TRP A 133 38.52 -11.73 23.28
C TRP A 133 39.50 -12.90 23.19
N ILE A 134 39.77 -13.40 21.97
CA ILE A 134 40.70 -14.51 21.73
C ILE A 134 42.12 -14.16 22.23
N HIS A 135 42.52 -12.90 22.04
CA HIS A 135 43.85 -12.41 22.42
C HIS A 135 43.85 -11.64 23.75
N LEU A 136 42.84 -11.79 24.58
CA LEU A 136 42.62 -11.02 25.81
C LEU A 136 43.89 -10.98 26.71
N ASN A 137 44.55 -12.11 26.87
CA ASN A 137 45.76 -12.20 27.69
C ASN A 137 46.93 -11.37 27.11
N LYS A 138 47.12 -11.36 25.78
CA LYS A 138 48.14 -10.58 25.10
C LYS A 138 47.83 -9.08 25.16
N VAL A 139 46.58 -8.70 24.94
CA VAL A 139 46.12 -7.31 25.04
C VAL A 139 46.28 -6.81 26.47
N ARG A 140 45.94 -7.62 27.46
CA ARG A 140 46.08 -7.33 28.88
C ARG A 140 47.54 -7.11 29.28
N THR A 141 48.46 -8.00 28.88
CA THR A 141 49.88 -7.87 29.16
C THR A 141 50.48 -6.62 28.47
N PHE A 142 50.06 -6.31 27.26
CA PHE A 142 50.46 -5.09 26.55
C PHE A 142 50.01 -3.83 27.28
N ILE A 143 48.74 -3.74 27.68
CA ILE A 143 48.22 -2.58 28.41
C ILE A 143 48.89 -2.43 29.77
N LEU A 144 49.13 -3.53 30.49
CA LEU A 144 49.82 -3.51 31.79
C LEU A 144 51.27 -3.08 31.68
N SER A 145 51.94 -3.40 30.58
CA SER A 145 53.35 -2.97 30.34
C SER A 145 53.49 -1.49 30.01
N THR A 146 52.45 -0.89 29.39
CA THR A 146 52.47 0.52 28.96
C THR A 146 51.85 1.48 30.00
N THR A 147 51.16 0.95 31.01
CA THR A 147 50.42 1.78 31.99
C THR A 147 51.24 1.94 33.28
N HIS A 148 51.58 3.20 33.63
CA HIS A 148 52.30 3.52 34.87
C HIS A 148 51.40 3.76 36.09
N LYS A 149 50.05 3.81 35.92
CA LYS A 149 49.10 4.06 37.02
C LYS A 149 48.69 2.75 37.71
N GLU A 150 49.03 2.60 38.96
CA GLU A 150 48.74 1.41 39.78
C GLU A 150 47.24 1.04 39.84
N ASN A 151 46.37 2.01 39.95
CA ASN A 151 44.90 1.79 39.99
C ASN A 151 44.34 1.15 38.69
N LEU A 152 44.95 1.49 37.55
CA LEU A 152 44.57 0.89 36.25
C LEU A 152 45.09 -0.54 36.15
N LYS A 153 46.27 -0.85 36.71
CA LYS A 153 46.81 -2.22 36.76
C LYS A 153 45.88 -3.15 37.54
N VAL A 154 45.33 -2.72 38.68
CA VAL A 154 44.38 -3.49 39.49
C VAL A 154 43.10 -3.75 38.70
N PHE A 155 42.58 -2.71 38.02
CA PHE A 155 41.35 -2.84 37.19
C PHE A 155 41.54 -3.86 36.05
N PHE A 156 42.65 -3.77 35.31
CA PHE A 156 42.94 -4.71 34.19
C PHE A 156 43.28 -6.11 34.68
N HIS A 157 43.63 -6.32 35.93
CA HIS A 157 43.87 -7.63 36.52
C HIS A 157 42.61 -8.31 37.05
N SER A 158 41.50 -7.59 37.12
CA SER A 158 40.25 -8.06 37.67
C SER A 158 39.52 -9.05 36.75
N THR A 159 38.95 -10.09 37.31
CA THR A 159 38.07 -11.06 36.62
C THR A 159 36.79 -10.42 36.09
N TRP A 160 36.35 -9.32 36.69
CA TRP A 160 35.22 -8.51 36.24
C TRP A 160 35.38 -7.98 34.81
N LEU A 161 36.59 -7.74 34.38
CA LEU A 161 36.86 -7.27 33.01
C LEU A 161 36.48 -8.30 31.95
N ASN A 162 36.68 -9.57 32.25
CA ASN A 162 36.27 -10.67 31.40
C ASN A 162 34.74 -10.73 31.29
N PHE A 163 34.07 -10.55 32.43
CA PHE A 163 32.60 -10.54 32.48
C PHE A 163 32.02 -9.35 31.68
N ILE A 164 32.53 -8.14 31.87
CA ILE A 164 32.11 -6.97 31.10
C ILE A 164 32.31 -7.19 29.61
N TRP A 165 33.44 -7.80 29.20
CA TRP A 165 33.72 -8.11 27.79
C TRP A 165 32.69 -9.05 27.18
N VAL A 166 32.31 -10.10 27.92
CA VAL A 166 31.27 -11.06 27.50
C VAL A 166 29.90 -10.36 27.33
N VAL A 167 29.53 -9.51 28.28
CA VAL A 167 28.25 -8.78 28.24
C VAL A 167 28.20 -7.83 27.04
N VAL A 168 29.29 -7.11 26.76
CA VAL A 168 29.38 -6.20 25.61
C VAL A 168 29.30 -6.98 24.28
N LEU A 169 30.03 -8.09 24.16
CA LEU A 169 29.99 -8.98 23.00
C LEU A 169 28.57 -9.54 22.76
N ALA A 170 27.94 -10.04 23.83
CA ALA A 170 26.57 -10.55 23.76
C ALA A 170 25.58 -9.45 23.35
N GLY A 171 25.69 -8.26 23.91
CA GLY A 171 24.82 -7.12 23.57
C GLY A 171 24.94 -6.68 22.11
N ILE A 172 26.17 -6.53 21.60
CA ILE A 172 26.40 -6.18 20.19
C ILE A 172 25.96 -7.33 19.27
N GLY A 173 26.28 -8.56 19.64
CA GLY A 173 25.89 -9.74 18.87
C GLY A 173 24.37 -9.88 18.73
N THR A 174 23.63 -9.74 19.84
CA THR A 174 22.15 -9.79 19.82
C THR A 174 21.55 -8.64 19.05
N PHE A 175 22.10 -7.43 19.16
CA PHE A 175 21.63 -6.26 18.38
C PHE A 175 21.83 -6.49 16.87
N LEU A 176 22.99 -6.98 16.45
CA LEU A 176 23.26 -7.27 15.03
C LEU A 176 22.37 -8.42 14.52
N LEU A 177 22.19 -9.46 15.32
CA LEU A 177 21.32 -10.60 15.00
C LEU A 177 19.87 -10.14 14.83
N TYR A 178 19.36 -9.30 15.75
CA TYR A 178 18.03 -8.69 15.63
C TYR A 178 17.88 -7.90 14.33
N LYS A 179 18.88 -7.09 13.98
CA LYS A 179 18.88 -6.31 12.74
C LYS A 179 18.94 -7.20 11.49
N LEU A 180 19.74 -8.27 11.52
CA LEU A 180 19.79 -9.26 10.41
C LEU A 180 18.48 -9.98 10.24
N ILE A 181 17.83 -10.44 11.33
CA ILE A 181 16.53 -11.08 11.29
C ILE A 181 15.50 -10.12 10.73
N LYS A 182 15.49 -8.86 11.19
CA LYS A 182 14.59 -7.82 10.65
C LYS A 182 14.82 -7.60 9.16
N LEU A 183 16.07 -7.52 8.70
CA LEU A 183 16.42 -7.43 7.28
C LEU A 183 16.01 -8.66 6.47
N GLN A 184 16.01 -9.87 7.06
CA GLN A 184 15.54 -11.08 6.38
C GLN A 184 14.01 -11.12 6.30
N ILE A 185 13.30 -10.63 7.31
CA ILE A 185 11.85 -10.51 7.30
C ILE A 185 11.43 -9.45 6.27
N ASP A 186 12.10 -8.28 6.28
CA ASP A 186 11.82 -7.18 5.35
C ASP A 186 12.27 -7.49 3.90
N LYS A 187 13.29 -8.31 3.74
CA LYS A 187 13.84 -8.68 2.43
C LYS A 187 13.75 -10.17 2.28
N LYS A 188 12.70 -10.75 1.82
CA LYS A 188 12.61 -12.18 1.46
C LYS A 188 13.86 -12.68 0.67
N LEU A 189 15.01 -12.70 1.32
CA LEU A 189 16.29 -13.19 0.79
C LEU A 189 16.24 -14.69 0.44
N VAL A 190 15.25 -15.41 1.02
CA VAL A 190 15.13 -16.86 0.86
C VAL A 190 14.59 -17.28 -0.51
N LYS A 191 13.96 -16.40 -1.29
CA LYS A 191 13.44 -16.78 -2.63
C LYS A 191 14.43 -16.58 -3.79
N SER A 192 15.65 -16.08 -3.55
CA SER A 192 16.66 -15.94 -4.60
C SER A 192 17.92 -16.80 -4.39
N LEU A 193 17.92 -17.71 -3.46
CA LEU A 193 18.85 -18.82 -3.51
C LEU A 193 18.37 -19.74 -4.65
N LYS A 194 18.86 -19.50 -5.83
CA LYS A 194 18.82 -20.41 -6.96
C LYS A 194 19.62 -21.68 -6.55
N ILE A 195 18.96 -22.61 -5.88
CA ILE A 195 19.48 -23.95 -5.71
C ILE A 195 19.26 -24.66 -7.03
N GLY A 196 20.35 -24.77 -7.80
CA GLY A 196 20.39 -25.59 -9.01
C GLY A 196 19.63 -25.01 -10.21
N GLY A 197 20.35 -24.42 -11.12
CA GLY A 197 20.27 -24.40 -12.59
C GLY A 197 18.95 -24.35 -13.37
N ASN A 198 17.81 -24.43 -12.74
CA ASN A 198 16.53 -24.33 -13.42
C ASN A 198 15.91 -22.96 -13.13
N GLN A 199 16.00 -22.08 -14.13
CA GLN A 199 15.02 -21.02 -14.28
C GLN A 199 13.65 -21.73 -14.40
N VAL A 200 12.83 -21.62 -13.37
CA VAL A 200 11.41 -21.76 -13.58
C VAL A 200 11.01 -20.47 -14.29
N ASP A 201 11.12 -20.47 -15.61
CA ASP A 201 10.40 -19.53 -16.44
C ASP A 201 8.92 -19.77 -16.15
N VAL A 202 8.34 -18.87 -15.36
CA VAL A 202 6.90 -18.81 -15.15
C VAL A 202 6.26 -18.13 -16.36
N SER A 203 6.69 -18.51 -17.55
CA SER A 203 5.96 -18.33 -18.80
C SER A 203 5.11 -19.58 -19.06
N SER A 204 4.32 -19.98 -18.09
CA SER A 204 3.21 -20.85 -18.35
C SER A 204 2.04 -19.97 -18.77
N SER A 205 1.62 -20.16 -19.98
CA SER A 205 0.31 -19.88 -20.55
C SER A 205 -0.81 -20.48 -19.67
N SER A 206 -1.01 -19.96 -18.48
CA SER A 206 -2.18 -20.25 -17.69
C SER A 206 -3.20 -19.14 -17.96
N GLU A 207 -4.39 -19.53 -18.36
CA GLU A 207 -5.59 -18.70 -18.45
C GLU A 207 -6.00 -18.13 -17.08
N GLU A 208 -5.19 -18.39 -16.05
CA GLU A 208 -5.42 -17.98 -14.67
C GLU A 208 -5.27 -16.46 -14.50
N SER A 209 -6.25 -15.83 -13.87
CA SER A 209 -6.28 -14.42 -13.51
C SER A 209 -5.06 -14.04 -12.63
N TYR A 210 -4.59 -12.80 -12.74
CA TYR A 210 -3.52 -12.30 -11.88
C TYR A 210 -3.94 -12.26 -10.41
N PHE A 211 -5.19 -11.87 -10.14
CA PHE A 211 -5.74 -11.89 -8.79
C PHE A 211 -5.81 -13.31 -8.22
N ASP A 212 -6.28 -14.29 -9.00
CA ASP A 212 -6.37 -15.68 -8.54
C ASP A 212 -5.00 -16.24 -8.18
N ARG A 213 -4.00 -15.97 -9.01
CA ARG A 213 -2.62 -16.42 -8.81
C ARG A 213 -1.99 -15.81 -7.56
N PHE A 214 -2.31 -14.58 -7.22
CA PHE A 214 -1.72 -13.83 -6.10
C PHE A 214 -2.74 -13.43 -5.04
N MET A 215 -3.88 -14.12 -4.97
CA MET A 215 -5.04 -13.76 -4.15
C MET A 215 -4.67 -13.43 -2.69
N ASN A 216 -3.84 -14.25 -2.05
CA ASN A 216 -3.43 -14.01 -0.67
C ASN A 216 -2.62 -12.72 -0.50
N ASP A 217 -1.75 -12.39 -1.45
CA ASP A 217 -0.97 -11.16 -1.42
C ASP A 217 -1.84 -9.96 -1.79
N VAL A 218 -2.76 -10.09 -2.72
CA VAL A 218 -3.74 -9.04 -3.08
C VAL A 218 -4.61 -8.69 -1.87
N ILE A 219 -5.20 -9.69 -1.21
CA ILE A 219 -5.97 -9.48 0.03
C ILE A 219 -5.09 -8.82 1.10
N TYR A 220 -3.86 -9.28 1.27
CA TYR A 220 -2.92 -8.72 2.24
C TYR A 220 -2.63 -7.24 1.98
N LEU A 221 -2.48 -6.83 0.71
CA LEU A 221 -2.28 -5.43 0.34
C LEU A 221 -3.50 -4.58 0.69
N PHE A 222 -4.71 -5.01 0.30
CA PHE A 222 -5.93 -4.26 0.59
C PHE A 222 -6.19 -4.13 2.10
N VAL A 223 -5.99 -5.19 2.88
CA VAL A 223 -6.16 -5.16 4.34
C VAL A 223 -5.18 -4.19 5.00
N ASN A 224 -3.94 -4.10 4.50
CA ASN A 224 -2.90 -3.25 5.08
C ASN A 224 -2.80 -1.86 4.42
N SER A 225 -3.66 -1.52 3.48
CA SER A 225 -3.71 -0.19 2.85
C SER A 225 -4.13 0.91 3.81
N LYS A 226 -4.78 0.55 4.94
CA LYS A 226 -5.42 1.47 5.89
C LYS A 226 -6.48 2.38 5.26
N ALA A 227 -6.90 2.08 4.05
CA ALA A 227 -8.00 2.75 3.43
C ALA A 227 -9.34 2.21 3.97
N ASP A 228 -10.30 3.10 4.08
CA ASP A 228 -11.70 2.77 4.37
C ASP A 228 -12.48 2.69 3.06
N VAL A 229 -12.07 3.48 2.07
CA VAL A 229 -12.67 3.52 0.73
C VAL A 229 -11.60 3.46 -0.35
N ILE A 230 -11.77 2.58 -1.33
CA ILE A 230 -10.94 2.54 -2.54
C ILE A 230 -11.75 3.02 -3.72
N VAL A 231 -11.30 4.09 -4.34
CA VAL A 231 -11.94 4.70 -5.50
C VAL A 231 -11.29 4.19 -6.77
N PHE A 232 -12.10 3.56 -7.63
CA PHE A 232 -11.67 3.11 -8.95
C PHE A 232 -12.17 4.08 -10.01
N GLU A 233 -11.22 4.70 -10.72
CA GLU A 233 -11.48 5.65 -11.80
C GLU A 233 -11.06 5.09 -13.15
N ASP A 234 -11.83 5.44 -14.19
CA ASP A 234 -11.53 5.09 -15.58
C ASP A 234 -11.49 3.59 -15.92
N LEU A 235 -12.02 2.71 -15.06
CA LEU A 235 -12.20 1.29 -15.38
C LEU A 235 -13.16 1.07 -16.55
N ASP A 236 -14.14 1.93 -16.72
CA ASP A 236 -15.15 1.90 -17.76
C ASP A 236 -14.61 2.17 -19.18
N ARG A 237 -13.34 2.58 -19.31
CA ARG A 237 -12.67 2.74 -20.60
C ARG A 237 -12.35 1.42 -21.28
N PHE A 238 -12.22 0.34 -20.52
CA PHE A 238 -11.77 -0.96 -21.02
C PHE A 238 -12.90 -1.89 -21.46
N ASN A 239 -14.15 -1.50 -21.26
CA ASN A 239 -15.35 -2.25 -21.65
C ASN A 239 -15.34 -3.74 -21.21
N ASP A 240 -14.63 -4.05 -20.13
CA ASP A 240 -14.46 -5.38 -19.58
C ASP A 240 -15.26 -5.51 -18.28
N ALA A 241 -16.36 -6.27 -18.32
CA ALA A 241 -17.20 -6.52 -17.18
C ALA A 241 -16.56 -7.49 -16.17
N THR A 242 -15.62 -8.34 -16.61
CA THR A 242 -15.00 -9.38 -15.78
C THR A 242 -14.18 -8.79 -14.64
N ILE A 243 -13.56 -7.63 -14.87
CA ILE A 243 -12.77 -6.95 -13.82
C ILE A 243 -13.63 -6.57 -12.61
N TYR A 244 -14.90 -6.21 -12.81
CA TYR A 244 -15.80 -5.86 -11.71
C TYR A 244 -16.20 -7.10 -10.89
N GLU A 245 -16.41 -8.26 -11.55
CA GLU A 245 -16.63 -9.55 -10.84
C GLU A 245 -15.41 -9.89 -9.97
N LYS A 246 -14.20 -9.77 -10.52
CA LYS A 246 -12.97 -10.04 -9.80
C LYS A 246 -12.75 -9.08 -8.63
N LEU A 247 -13.02 -7.80 -8.80
CA LEU A 247 -12.92 -6.82 -7.73
C LEU A 247 -13.97 -7.06 -6.63
N GLN A 248 -15.19 -7.45 -6.99
CA GLN A 248 -16.22 -7.83 -6.03
C GLN A 248 -15.79 -9.05 -5.20
N GLU A 249 -15.24 -10.09 -5.85
CA GLU A 249 -14.68 -11.25 -5.17
C GLU A 249 -13.58 -10.85 -4.17
N VAL A 250 -12.63 -10.02 -4.61
CA VAL A 250 -11.56 -9.50 -3.76
C VAL A 250 -12.13 -8.72 -2.58
N ASN A 251 -13.13 -7.85 -2.80
CA ASN A 251 -13.75 -7.05 -1.75
C ASN A 251 -14.38 -7.94 -0.65
N VAL A 252 -15.13 -8.97 -1.06
CA VAL A 252 -15.72 -9.94 -0.13
C VAL A 252 -14.66 -10.63 0.71
N LEU A 253 -13.58 -11.10 0.08
CA LEU A 253 -12.49 -11.80 0.76
C LEU A 253 -11.71 -10.88 1.71
N VAL A 254 -11.47 -9.63 1.31
CA VAL A 254 -10.80 -8.62 2.13
C VAL A 254 -11.63 -8.32 3.38
N ASN A 255 -12.94 -8.09 3.23
CA ASN A 255 -13.82 -7.79 4.36
C ASN A 255 -13.93 -8.98 5.33
N LYS A 256 -14.07 -10.21 4.82
CA LYS A 256 -13.98 -11.41 5.65
C LYS A 256 -12.65 -11.51 6.41
N ARG A 257 -11.55 -11.16 5.75
CA ARG A 257 -10.23 -11.18 6.38
C ARG A 257 -10.11 -10.13 7.49
N LYS A 258 -10.63 -8.91 7.25
CA LYS A 258 -10.69 -7.84 8.27
C LYS A 258 -11.52 -8.26 9.48
N GLU A 259 -12.67 -8.86 9.27
CA GLU A 259 -13.55 -9.36 10.35
C GLU A 259 -12.85 -10.40 11.25
N ILE A 260 -12.08 -11.32 10.66
CA ILE A 260 -11.38 -12.39 11.40
C ILE A 260 -10.20 -11.85 12.21
N PHE A 261 -9.42 -10.91 11.68
CA PHE A 261 -8.12 -10.53 12.23
C PHE A 261 -8.09 -9.18 12.93
N GLN A 262 -9.03 -8.29 12.66
CA GLN A 262 -9.07 -6.93 13.18
C GLN A 262 -10.36 -6.73 13.96
N ASN A 263 -10.65 -7.30 15.02
CA ASN A 263 -11.87 -7.12 15.82
C ASN A 263 -13.11 -6.57 15.06
N ARG A 264 -14.33 -6.94 15.45
CA ARG A 264 -15.60 -6.54 14.81
C ARG A 264 -15.83 -5.03 14.66
N ASP A 265 -15.03 -4.20 15.33
CA ASP A 265 -15.11 -2.73 15.28
C ASP A 265 -14.29 -2.11 14.12
N SER A 266 -13.56 -2.90 13.32
CA SER A 266 -12.87 -2.35 12.16
C SER A 266 -13.87 -2.06 11.05
N MET A 267 -13.84 -0.81 10.58
CA MET A 267 -14.68 -0.37 9.48
C MET A 267 -14.47 -1.26 8.25
N LYS A 268 -15.55 -1.65 7.57
CA LYS A 268 -15.45 -2.42 6.32
C LYS A 268 -14.69 -1.61 5.27
N LEU A 269 -14.03 -2.31 4.35
CA LEU A 269 -13.43 -1.69 3.18
C LEU A 269 -14.49 -1.59 2.07
N SER A 270 -14.81 -0.36 1.64
CA SER A 270 -15.74 -0.13 0.56
C SER A 270 -15.02 0.15 -0.75
N PHE A 271 -15.50 -0.44 -1.84
CA PHE A 271 -15.04 -0.16 -3.20
C PHE A 271 -16.03 0.78 -3.88
N LEU A 272 -15.52 1.89 -4.40
CA LEU A 272 -16.31 2.93 -5.04
C LEU A 272 -15.86 3.08 -6.49
N TYR A 273 -16.77 2.87 -7.42
CA TYR A 273 -16.50 2.84 -8.85
C TYR A 273 -17.09 4.07 -9.53
N LEU A 274 -16.27 4.84 -10.24
CA LEU A 274 -16.72 5.95 -11.09
C LEU A 274 -16.89 5.42 -12.52
N ILE A 275 -18.14 5.22 -12.95
CA ILE A 275 -18.45 4.57 -14.22
C ILE A 275 -19.41 5.41 -15.07
N ARG A 276 -19.42 5.12 -16.38
CA ARG A 276 -20.40 5.70 -17.32
C ARG A 276 -21.73 4.94 -17.22
N ASP A 277 -22.81 5.63 -17.50
CA ASP A 277 -24.16 5.03 -17.46
C ASP A 277 -24.36 3.96 -18.51
N ASP A 278 -23.66 4.00 -19.62
CA ASP A 278 -23.78 3.09 -20.75
C ASP A 278 -22.93 1.82 -20.62
N MET A 279 -22.05 1.74 -19.61
CA MET A 279 -21.14 0.59 -19.42
C MET A 279 -21.87 -0.73 -19.22
N PHE A 280 -22.97 -0.72 -18.50
CA PHE A 280 -23.76 -1.93 -18.21
C PHE A 280 -25.22 -1.78 -18.66
N LYS A 281 -25.80 -2.88 -19.16
CA LYS A 281 -27.25 -2.96 -19.30
C LYS A 281 -27.90 -2.90 -17.92
N SER A 282 -29.07 -2.29 -17.81
CA SER A 282 -29.73 -2.02 -16.52
C SER A 282 -29.87 -3.24 -15.58
N LYS A 283 -30.04 -4.44 -16.15
CA LYS A 283 -30.14 -5.70 -15.38
C LYS A 283 -28.80 -6.23 -14.85
N ASP A 284 -27.68 -5.82 -15.45
CA ASP A 284 -26.38 -6.33 -15.07
C ASP A 284 -25.73 -5.47 -13.98
N ARG A 285 -26.16 -4.21 -13.81
CA ARG A 285 -25.64 -3.30 -12.78
C ARG A 285 -25.81 -3.86 -11.37
N THR A 286 -26.98 -4.45 -11.09
CA THR A 286 -27.30 -5.02 -9.77
C THR A 286 -26.53 -6.29 -9.42
N LYS A 287 -25.80 -6.87 -10.38
CA LYS A 287 -24.91 -7.99 -10.11
C LYS A 287 -23.59 -7.54 -9.47
N PHE A 288 -23.12 -6.33 -9.82
CA PHE A 288 -21.79 -5.87 -9.46
C PHE A 288 -21.79 -4.86 -8.32
N PHE A 289 -22.91 -4.12 -8.16
CA PHE A 289 -22.98 -3.02 -7.22
C PHE A 289 -24.12 -3.20 -6.23
N ASP A 290 -23.80 -3.01 -4.96
CA ASP A 290 -24.77 -3.07 -3.86
C ASP A 290 -25.56 -1.76 -3.77
N PHE A 291 -24.96 -0.62 -4.18
CA PHE A 291 -25.56 0.70 -4.19
C PHE A 291 -25.13 1.52 -5.39
N ILE A 292 -26.04 2.28 -6.00
CA ILE A 292 -25.76 3.08 -7.20
C ILE A 292 -26.24 4.51 -6.98
N ILE A 293 -25.34 5.47 -7.16
CA ILE A 293 -25.58 6.91 -7.06
C ILE A 293 -25.48 7.54 -8.47
N PRO A 294 -26.59 7.91 -9.11
CA PRO A 294 -26.52 8.56 -10.41
C PRO A 294 -26.21 10.06 -10.26
N ILE A 295 -25.24 10.54 -11.03
CA ILE A 295 -24.96 11.97 -11.15
C ILE A 295 -25.70 12.53 -12.38
N ILE A 296 -26.59 13.47 -12.13
CA ILE A 296 -27.35 14.14 -13.17
C ILE A 296 -26.61 15.44 -13.51
N PRO A 297 -26.07 15.58 -14.75
CA PRO A 297 -25.43 16.82 -15.15
C PRO A 297 -26.44 17.96 -15.18
N VAL A 298 -26.18 19.04 -14.45
CA VAL A 298 -27.01 20.25 -14.50
C VAL A 298 -26.64 21.01 -15.78
N MET A 299 -27.49 20.96 -16.80
CA MET A 299 -27.37 21.86 -17.94
C MET A 299 -27.88 23.23 -17.52
N ILE A 300 -26.96 24.18 -17.35
CA ILE A 300 -27.34 25.60 -17.23
C ILE A 300 -27.72 26.08 -18.64
N VAL A 301 -29.01 26.12 -18.93
CA VAL A 301 -29.51 26.80 -20.12
C VAL A 301 -29.42 28.31 -19.82
N LEU A 302 -28.38 28.96 -20.34
CA LEU A 302 -28.34 30.42 -20.37
C LEU A 302 -29.46 30.91 -21.27
N ILE A 303 -30.60 31.27 -20.70
CA ILE A 303 -31.65 31.99 -21.42
C ILE A 303 -31.12 33.38 -21.65
N PRO A 304 -30.88 33.82 -22.90
CA PRO A 304 -30.47 35.20 -23.17
C PRO A 304 -31.57 36.13 -22.67
N MET A 305 -31.22 36.97 -21.67
CA MET A 305 -32.13 38.03 -21.27
C MET A 305 -32.35 38.96 -22.50
N LYS A 306 -33.56 38.95 -23.02
CA LYS A 306 -34.00 39.93 -23.97
C LYS A 306 -33.99 41.28 -23.25
N ASN A 307 -33.06 42.15 -23.60
CA ASN A 307 -33.10 43.54 -23.19
C ASN A 307 -34.38 44.16 -23.75
N SER A 308 -35.29 44.57 -22.89
CA SER A 308 -36.45 45.41 -23.17
C SER A 308 -36.07 46.85 -23.15
#